data_9a475d261600d43ef45579b04ae548c8
#
_entry.id   9a475d261600d43ef45579b04ae548c8
#
_cell.length_a   1.000
_cell.length_b   1.000
_cell.length_c   1.000
_cell.angle_alpha   90.00
_cell.angle_beta   90.00
_cell.angle_gamma   90.00
#
_symmetry.space_group_name_H-M   'P 1'
#
loop_
_entity.id
_entity.type
_entity.pdbx_description
1 polymer ?
#
loop_
_entity_poly.entity_id
_entity_poly.type
_entity_poly.pdbx_seq_one_letter_code
_entity_poly.pdbx_strand_id
1 'polypeptide(L)'
;MASKIGTLKEVREKCVKDQQAIAADCNVIMEGRDTTSVVLPNATLKIFLSADVDTRAKRRWEQSNKEQSLETIKEFITKRDYQDSHREISPLIQVPDAFVIDTSNLSIDEVVENILKEFKNRTNV
;
A
#
# COMPACT_ATOMS: atom_id res chain seq x y z
N MET A 1 15.73 -0.29 -6.09
CA MET A 1 15.85 0.91 -6.96
C MET A 1 14.69 1.88 -6.76
N ALA A 2 13.44 1.47 -6.98
CA ALA A 2 12.26 2.34 -6.82
C ALA A 2 12.13 2.94 -5.40
N SER A 3 12.39 2.15 -4.36
CA SER A 3 12.34 2.62 -2.98
C SER A 3 13.39 3.70 -2.69
N LYS A 4 14.57 3.59 -3.28
CA LYS A 4 15.63 4.57 -3.12
C LYS A 4 15.33 5.87 -3.88
N ILE A 5 14.81 5.77 -5.10
CA ILE A 5 14.38 6.94 -5.88
C ILE A 5 13.24 7.68 -5.15
N GLY A 6 12.33 6.94 -4.53
CA GLY A 6 11.21 7.49 -3.77
C GLY A 6 11.61 8.30 -2.54
N THR A 7 12.88 8.25 -2.09
CA THR A 7 13.37 9.09 -1.00
C THR A 7 13.84 10.47 -1.45
N LEU A 8 13.96 10.70 -2.76
CA LEU A 8 14.35 12.00 -3.31
C LEU A 8 13.14 12.93 -3.34
N LYS A 9 13.23 14.04 -2.63
CA LYS A 9 12.13 14.99 -2.45
C LYS A 9 11.53 15.47 -3.77
N GLU A 10 12.37 15.89 -4.71
CA GLU A 10 11.92 16.44 -5.99
C GLU A 10 11.18 15.42 -6.84
N VAL A 11 11.66 14.17 -6.83
CA VAL A 11 11.01 13.06 -7.54
C VAL A 11 9.64 12.78 -6.94
N ARG A 12 9.55 12.74 -5.60
CA ARG A 12 8.28 12.51 -4.91
C ARG A 12 7.27 13.61 -5.18
N GLU A 13 7.69 14.86 -5.12
CA GLU A 13 6.81 16.01 -5.39
C GLU A 13 6.25 15.97 -6.82
N LYS A 14 7.09 15.63 -7.80
CA LYS A 14 6.66 15.49 -9.20
C LYS A 14 5.65 14.35 -9.36
N CYS A 15 5.94 13.20 -8.77
CA CYS A 15 5.02 12.04 -8.81
C CYS A 15 3.67 12.36 -8.18
N VAL A 16 3.66 13.01 -7.03
CA VAL A 16 2.43 13.41 -6.33
C VAL A 16 1.60 14.36 -7.20
N LYS A 17 2.21 15.36 -7.81
CA LYS A 17 1.50 16.28 -8.69
C LYS A 17 0.87 15.60 -9.89
N ASP A 18 1.61 14.69 -10.53
CA ASP A 18 1.09 13.93 -11.68
C ASP A 18 -0.07 13.03 -11.28
N GLN A 19 0.03 12.36 -10.15
CA GLN A 19 -1.03 11.49 -9.63
C GLN A 19 -2.28 12.30 -9.27
N GLN A 20 -2.12 13.44 -8.64
CA GLN A 20 -3.24 14.34 -8.29
C GLN A 20 -3.94 14.88 -9.53
N ALA A 21 -3.18 15.21 -10.57
CA ALA A 21 -3.75 15.68 -11.83
C ALA A 21 -4.62 14.61 -12.51
N ILE A 22 -4.17 13.36 -12.50
CA ILE A 22 -4.93 12.23 -13.03
C ILE A 22 -6.23 12.03 -12.25
N ALA A 23 -6.15 12.06 -10.93
CA ALA A 23 -7.29 11.85 -10.04
C ALA A 23 -8.33 12.98 -10.15
N ALA A 24 -7.93 14.19 -10.52
CA ALA A 24 -8.84 15.31 -10.72
C ALA A 24 -9.72 15.14 -11.97
N ASP A 25 -9.21 14.41 -12.98
CA ASP A 25 -9.90 14.28 -14.26
C ASP A 25 -10.83 13.05 -14.35
N CYS A 26 -10.63 12.03 -13.52
CA CYS A 26 -11.40 10.78 -13.61
C CYS A 26 -11.45 10.03 -12.29
N ASN A 27 -12.32 9.04 -12.24
CA ASN A 27 -12.34 8.09 -11.11
C ASN A 27 -11.10 7.20 -11.20
N VAL A 28 -10.40 7.01 -10.08
CA VAL A 28 -9.16 6.27 -10.04
C VAL A 28 -9.09 5.34 -8.83
N ILE A 29 -8.32 4.28 -8.97
CA ILE A 29 -7.86 3.43 -7.89
C ILE A 29 -6.34 3.51 -7.90
N MET A 30 -5.75 3.93 -6.77
CA MET A 30 -4.31 4.07 -6.66
C MET A 30 -3.78 3.26 -5.48
N GLU A 31 -2.59 2.72 -5.63
CA GLU A 31 -1.87 2.05 -4.54
C GLU A 31 -0.51 2.70 -4.31
N GLY A 32 0.02 2.56 -3.10
CA GLY A 32 1.31 3.13 -2.74
C GLY A 32 1.44 3.29 -1.24
N ARG A 33 2.59 3.82 -0.80
CA ARG A 33 2.88 4.02 0.62
C ARG A 33 2.25 5.30 1.16
N ASP A 34 2.12 6.31 0.34
CA ASP A 34 1.65 7.65 0.73
C ASP A 34 0.37 8.07 0.02
N THR A 35 -0.32 7.16 -0.65
CA THR A 35 -1.51 7.47 -1.46
C THR A 35 -2.61 8.11 -0.62
N THR A 36 -2.87 7.59 0.58
CA THR A 36 -3.93 8.07 1.46
C THR A 36 -3.53 9.26 2.32
N SER A 37 -2.24 9.47 2.55
CA SER A 37 -1.74 10.56 3.40
C SER A 37 -1.32 11.79 2.62
N VAL A 38 -0.74 11.63 1.45
CA VAL A 38 -0.16 12.74 0.66
C VAL A 38 -0.88 12.95 -0.66
N VAL A 39 -1.05 11.90 -1.47
CA VAL A 39 -1.57 12.03 -2.84
C VAL A 39 -3.06 12.33 -2.84
N LEU A 40 -3.85 11.50 -2.17
CA LEU A 40 -5.31 11.60 -2.15
C LEU A 40 -5.84 11.64 -0.71
N PRO A 41 -5.56 12.69 0.05
CA PRO A 41 -5.99 12.77 1.46
C PRO A 41 -7.51 12.86 1.62
N ASN A 42 -8.24 13.20 0.57
CA ASN A 42 -9.70 13.31 0.55
C ASN A 42 -10.37 12.22 -0.27
N ALA A 43 -9.71 11.08 -0.48
CA ALA A 43 -10.27 9.97 -1.24
C ALA A 43 -11.58 9.45 -0.62
N THR A 44 -12.49 9.01 -1.48
CA THR A 44 -13.79 8.44 -1.05
C THR A 44 -13.59 7.23 -0.15
N LEU A 45 -12.67 6.36 -0.50
CA LEU A 45 -12.31 5.18 0.30
C LEU A 45 -10.81 5.08 0.40
N LYS A 46 -10.32 5.01 1.64
CA LYS A 46 -8.92 4.80 1.96
C LYS A 46 -8.79 3.43 2.61
N ILE A 47 -7.87 2.63 2.10
CA ILE A 47 -7.67 1.27 2.60
C ILE A 47 -6.22 1.11 3.04
N PHE A 48 -6.02 0.53 4.21
CA PHE A 48 -4.72 0.12 4.70
C PHE A 48 -4.70 -1.41 4.77
N LEU A 49 -4.00 -2.03 3.82
CA LEU A 49 -3.85 -3.48 3.80
C LEU A 49 -2.70 -3.89 4.71
N SER A 50 -2.97 -4.82 5.60
CA SER A 50 -2.00 -5.33 6.56
C SER A 50 -1.90 -6.85 6.46
N ALA A 51 -0.72 -7.38 6.71
CA ALA A 51 -0.50 -8.79 6.93
C ALA A 51 0.78 -8.93 7.76
N ASP A 52 0.87 -9.99 8.58
CA ASP A 52 2.11 -10.20 9.32
C ASP A 52 3.29 -10.51 8.38
N VAL A 53 4.51 -10.31 8.87
CA VAL A 53 5.72 -10.46 8.06
C VAL A 53 5.87 -11.90 7.55
N ASP A 54 5.54 -12.87 8.38
CA ASP A 54 5.64 -14.28 8.01
C ASP A 54 4.72 -14.63 6.85
N THR A 55 3.49 -14.15 6.88
CA THR A 55 2.51 -14.36 5.81
C THR A 55 2.95 -13.71 4.51
N ARG A 56 3.43 -12.46 4.56
CA ARG A 56 3.91 -11.74 3.38
C ARG A 56 5.15 -12.40 2.78
N ALA A 57 6.07 -12.85 3.63
CA ALA A 57 7.27 -13.55 3.19
C ALA A 57 6.92 -14.86 2.48
N LYS A 58 5.99 -15.63 3.04
CA LYS A 58 5.53 -16.89 2.45
C LYS A 58 4.87 -16.66 1.09
N ARG A 59 4.00 -15.64 0.98
CA ARG A 59 3.33 -15.28 -0.28
C ARG A 59 4.36 -14.94 -1.35
N ARG A 60 5.34 -14.12 -1.01
CA ARG A 60 6.39 -13.73 -1.95
C ARG A 60 7.28 -14.91 -2.34
N TRP A 61 7.59 -15.77 -1.40
CA TRP A 61 8.38 -16.97 -1.64
C TRP A 61 7.68 -17.91 -2.64
N GLU A 62 6.39 -18.11 -2.50
CA GLU A 62 5.60 -18.91 -3.43
C GLU A 62 5.53 -18.26 -4.82
N GLN A 63 5.35 -16.95 -4.88
CA GLN A 63 5.31 -16.19 -6.15
C GLN A 63 6.64 -16.24 -6.91
N SER A 64 7.76 -16.31 -6.22
CA SER A 64 9.08 -16.36 -6.82
C SER A 64 9.52 -17.77 -7.21
N ASN A 65 8.64 -18.76 -7.18
CA ASN A 65 8.93 -20.16 -7.42
C ASN A 65 10.00 -20.73 -6.46
N LYS A 66 10.05 -20.17 -5.25
CA LYS A 66 10.96 -20.62 -4.18
C LYS A 66 12.45 -20.46 -4.53
N GLU A 67 12.78 -19.47 -5.38
CA GLU A 67 14.15 -19.21 -5.80
C GLU A 67 15.06 -18.73 -4.67
N GLN A 68 14.52 -17.99 -3.71
CA GLN A 68 15.25 -17.49 -2.54
C GLN A 68 14.77 -18.20 -1.29
N SER A 69 15.60 -18.22 -0.25
CA SER A 69 15.18 -18.78 1.03
C SER A 69 14.09 -17.89 1.67
N LEU A 70 13.18 -18.51 2.39
CA LEU A 70 12.11 -17.81 3.11
C LEU A 70 12.67 -16.77 4.08
N GLU A 71 13.75 -17.09 4.79
CA GLU A 71 14.40 -16.19 5.73
C GLU A 71 14.99 -14.96 5.04
N THR A 72 15.62 -15.12 3.88
CA THR A 72 16.16 -14.01 3.09
C THR A 72 15.06 -13.05 2.68
N ILE A 73 13.93 -13.59 2.23
CA ILE A 73 12.76 -12.78 1.84
C ILE A 73 12.20 -12.05 3.06
N LYS A 74 12.10 -12.71 4.19
CA LYS A 74 11.60 -12.13 5.43
C LYS A 74 12.48 -10.96 5.89
N GLU A 75 13.80 -11.11 5.85
CA GLU A 75 14.74 -10.03 6.18
C GLU A 75 14.57 -8.84 5.25
N PHE A 76 14.44 -9.09 3.96
CA PHE A 76 14.23 -8.04 2.95
C PHE A 76 12.93 -7.26 3.22
N ILE A 77 11.85 -7.96 3.48
CA ILE A 77 10.54 -7.34 3.77
C ILE A 77 10.63 -6.50 5.04
N THR A 78 11.24 -7.01 6.09
CA THR A 78 11.39 -6.30 7.36
C THR A 78 12.18 -5.00 7.18
N LYS A 79 13.28 -5.03 6.45
CA LYS A 79 14.08 -3.84 6.15
C LYS A 79 13.31 -2.82 5.34
N ARG A 80 12.56 -3.28 4.34
CA ARG A 80 11.77 -2.40 3.50
C ARG A 80 10.63 -1.75 4.27
N ASP A 81 9.94 -2.49 5.13
CA ASP A 81 8.88 -1.95 5.99
C ASP A 81 9.43 -0.84 6.89
N TYR A 82 10.59 -1.06 7.50
CA TYR A 82 11.26 -0.06 8.31
C TYR A 82 11.57 1.19 7.49
N GLN A 83 12.16 1.02 6.32
CA GLN A 83 12.50 2.12 5.43
C GLN A 83 11.27 2.92 5.02
N ASP A 84 10.19 2.25 4.61
CA ASP A 84 8.96 2.89 4.16
C ASP A 84 8.29 3.68 5.29
N SER A 85 8.35 3.17 6.54
CA SER A 85 7.72 3.83 7.69
C SER A 85 8.55 4.97 8.28
N HIS A 86 9.88 4.95 8.10
CA HIS A 86 10.80 5.90 8.74
C HIS A 86 11.43 6.90 7.76
N ARG A 87 11.07 6.88 6.48
CA ARG A 87 11.58 7.87 5.53
C ARG A 87 11.02 9.26 5.85
N GLU A 88 11.82 10.29 5.63
CA GLU A 88 11.45 11.66 5.95
C GLU A 88 10.32 12.20 5.06
N ILE A 89 10.29 11.77 3.79
CA ILE A 89 9.34 12.28 2.80
C ILE A 89 8.37 11.18 2.43
N SER A 90 7.08 11.45 2.60
CA SER A 90 5.99 10.53 2.27
C SER A 90 6.17 9.13 2.86
N PRO A 91 6.31 9.00 4.20
CA PRO A 91 6.42 7.68 4.82
C PRO A 91 5.12 6.90 4.70
N LEU A 92 5.21 5.58 4.87
CA LEU A 92 4.03 4.73 4.97
C LEU A 92 3.33 5.02 6.30
N ILE A 93 2.10 5.53 6.24
CA ILE A 93 1.31 5.92 7.41
C ILE A 93 -0.09 5.33 7.30
N GLN A 94 -0.60 4.80 8.41
CA GLN A 94 -2.01 4.44 8.52
C GLN A 94 -2.78 5.70 8.94
N VAL A 95 -3.55 6.30 8.02
CA VAL A 95 -4.34 7.49 8.32
C VAL A 95 -5.55 7.12 9.19
N PRO A 96 -6.06 8.05 10.05
CA PRO A 96 -7.14 7.72 10.98
C PRO A 96 -8.45 7.24 10.35
N ASP A 97 -8.78 7.72 9.15
CA ASP A 97 -10.00 7.35 8.43
C ASP A 97 -9.84 6.18 7.46
N ALA A 98 -8.69 5.51 7.47
CA ALA A 98 -8.47 4.35 6.63
C ALA A 98 -9.24 3.12 7.16
N PHE A 99 -9.81 2.36 6.22
CA PHE A 99 -10.37 1.05 6.51
C PHE A 99 -9.24 0.02 6.51
N VAL A 100 -8.94 -0.50 7.70
CA VAL A 100 -7.82 -1.43 7.89
C VAL A 100 -8.29 -2.86 7.65
N ILE A 101 -7.59 -3.59 6.78
CA ILE A 101 -7.87 -5.00 6.50
C ILE A 101 -6.61 -5.81 6.82
N ASP A 102 -6.69 -6.68 7.82
CA ASP A 102 -5.64 -7.66 8.09
C ASP A 102 -5.89 -8.87 7.18
N THR A 103 -5.01 -9.04 6.19
CA THR A 103 -5.16 -10.07 5.17
C THR A 103 -4.44 -11.37 5.51
N SER A 104 -3.88 -11.50 6.71
CA SER A 104 -3.06 -12.67 7.09
C SER A 104 -3.80 -13.99 6.91
N ASN A 105 -5.10 -14.03 7.19
CA ASN A 105 -5.92 -15.23 7.12
C ASN A 105 -7.02 -15.16 6.05
N LEU A 106 -6.88 -14.23 5.09
CA LEU A 106 -7.90 -14.03 4.05
C LEU A 106 -7.37 -14.44 2.68
N SER A 107 -8.26 -14.98 1.86
CA SER A 107 -8.00 -15.20 0.44
C SER A 107 -8.12 -13.87 -0.32
N ILE A 108 -7.63 -13.85 -1.56
CA ILE A 108 -7.77 -12.67 -2.43
C ILE A 108 -9.25 -12.32 -2.62
N ASP A 109 -10.10 -13.33 -2.85
CA ASP A 109 -11.53 -13.12 -3.04
C ASP A 109 -12.19 -12.50 -1.81
N GLU A 110 -11.83 -12.97 -0.61
CA GLU A 110 -12.33 -12.42 0.65
C GLU A 110 -11.91 -10.97 0.85
N VAL A 111 -10.66 -10.62 0.50
CA VAL A 111 -10.18 -9.24 0.57
C VAL A 111 -10.98 -8.35 -0.38
N VAL A 112 -11.19 -8.79 -1.61
CA VAL A 112 -11.97 -8.05 -2.62
C VAL A 112 -13.41 -7.83 -2.14
N GLU A 113 -14.05 -8.85 -1.59
CA GLU A 113 -15.41 -8.73 -1.04
C GLU A 113 -15.49 -7.70 0.08
N ASN A 114 -14.52 -7.71 0.99
CA ASN A 114 -14.46 -6.73 2.09
C ASN A 114 -14.31 -5.30 1.56
N ILE A 115 -13.48 -5.09 0.55
CA ILE A 115 -13.29 -3.79 -0.08
C ILE A 115 -14.57 -3.31 -0.75
N LEU A 116 -15.22 -4.17 -1.53
CA LEU A 116 -16.44 -3.83 -2.22
C LEU A 116 -17.58 -3.50 -1.25
N LYS A 117 -17.69 -4.26 -0.18
CA LYS A 117 -18.69 -4.03 0.86
C LYS A 117 -18.49 -2.66 1.52
N GLU A 118 -17.27 -2.32 1.88
CA GLU A 118 -16.97 -1.02 2.48
C GLU A 118 -17.19 0.12 1.50
N PHE A 119 -16.84 -0.06 0.24
CA PHE A 119 -17.10 0.93 -0.81
C PHE A 119 -18.59 1.23 -0.94
N LYS A 120 -19.42 0.19 -0.97
CA LYS A 120 -20.88 0.35 -1.04
C LYS A 120 -21.43 1.08 0.18
N ASN A 121 -20.92 0.75 1.37
CA ASN A 121 -21.34 1.41 2.61
C ASN A 121 -21.02 2.91 2.59
N ARG A 122 -19.86 3.29 2.09
CA ARG A 122 -19.42 4.70 2.06
C ARG A 122 -20.02 5.51 0.94
N THR A 123 -20.44 4.87 -0.15
CA THR A 123 -20.99 5.56 -1.31
C THR A 123 -22.51 5.46 -1.43
N ASN A 124 -23.14 4.66 -0.58
CA ASN A 124 -24.58 4.38 -0.61
C ASN A 124 -25.06 3.77 -1.93
N VAL A 125 -24.18 3.00 -2.58
CA VAL A 125 -24.48 2.33 -3.85
C VAL A 125 -24.89 0.89 -3.64
#